data_03eb65593bad491bb3e13820359c76f6
#
_entry.id   03eb65593bad491bb3e13820359c76f6
#
_cell.length_a   1.000
_cell.length_b   1.000
_cell.length_c   1.000
_cell.angle_alpha   90.00
_cell.angle_beta   90.00
_cell.angle_gamma   90.00
#
_symmetry.space_group_name_H-M   'P 1'
#
loop_
_entity.id
_entity.type
_entity.pdbx_description
1 polymer ?
#
loop_
_entity_poly.entity_id
_entity_poly.type
_entity_poly.pdbx_seq_one_letter_code
_entity_poly.pdbx_strand_id
1 'polypeptide(L)'
;MEIKYCLRFFKVGEESCFIGFDYDHAPPVPRIGETVGFEYDFGDKYRGFKIIKVNYDYPDPEDSDGIVMIDVMVEVNTDKREEGNAW
;
A
#
# COMPACT_ATOMS: atom_id res chain seq x y z
N MET A 1 26.16 5.11 0.14
CA MET A 1 24.89 5.18 -0.59
C MET A 1 23.78 4.62 0.27
N GLU A 2 22.77 5.40 0.50
CA GLU A 2 21.59 4.95 1.22
C GLU A 2 20.41 4.88 0.28
N ILE A 3 19.74 3.76 0.30
CA ILE A 3 18.52 3.61 -0.47
C ILE A 3 17.36 3.59 0.50
N LYS A 4 16.40 4.45 0.26
CA LYS A 4 15.20 4.52 1.05
C LYS A 4 14.04 3.95 0.26
N TYR A 5 13.02 3.56 0.97
CA TYR A 5 11.85 2.94 0.37
C TYR A 5 10.62 3.72 0.79
N CYS A 6 9.75 3.97 -0.16
CA CYS A 6 8.47 4.60 0.10
C CYS A 6 7.37 3.67 -0.40
N LEU A 7 6.57 3.20 0.52
CA LEU A 7 5.46 2.29 0.22
C LEU A 7 4.18 3.10 0.25
N ARG A 8 3.49 3.16 -0.89
CA ARG A 8 2.29 3.99 -1.03
C ARG A 8 1.12 3.13 -1.45
N PHE A 9 -0.04 3.44 -0.91
CA PHE A 9 -1.27 2.73 -1.23
C PHE A 9 -2.24 3.67 -1.96
N PHE A 10 -2.76 3.19 -3.08
CA PHE A 10 -3.69 3.95 -3.92
C PHE A 10 -4.96 3.15 -4.07
N LYS A 11 -6.09 3.84 -4.02
CA LYS A 11 -7.36 3.22 -4.37
C LYS A 11 -7.49 3.20 -5.89
N VAL A 12 -8.16 2.18 -6.40
CA VAL A 12 -8.43 2.07 -7.84
C VAL A 12 -9.09 3.35 -8.34
N GLY A 13 -8.57 3.89 -9.42
CA GLY A 13 -9.14 5.07 -10.04
C GLY A 13 -8.67 6.39 -9.46
N GLU A 14 -7.87 6.36 -8.41
CA GLU A 14 -7.35 7.58 -7.81
C GLU A 14 -5.89 7.76 -8.16
N GLU A 15 -5.50 9.00 -8.39
CA GLU A 15 -4.13 9.33 -8.77
C GLU A 15 -3.24 9.60 -7.57
N SER A 16 -3.83 9.89 -6.44
CA SER A 16 -3.07 10.20 -5.22
C SER A 16 -3.14 9.05 -4.23
N CYS A 17 -2.03 8.79 -3.57
CA CYS A 17 -2.04 7.79 -2.53
C CYS A 17 -2.84 8.29 -1.33
N PHE A 18 -3.51 7.38 -0.64
CA PHE A 18 -4.25 7.74 0.55
C PHE A 18 -3.46 7.50 1.83
N ILE A 19 -2.40 6.71 1.75
CA ILE A 19 -1.49 6.50 2.87
C ILE A 19 -0.14 6.07 2.32
N GLY A 20 0.92 6.48 2.98
CA GLY A 20 2.27 6.10 2.61
C GLY A 20 3.15 5.92 3.83
N PHE A 21 4.17 5.11 3.69
CA PHE A 21 5.12 4.82 4.75
C PHE A 21 6.53 4.88 4.20
N ASP A 22 7.42 5.50 4.96
CA ASP A 22 8.82 5.59 4.57
C ASP A 22 9.64 4.60 5.37
N TYR A 23 10.58 3.95 4.71
CA TYR A 23 11.45 2.96 5.34
C TYR A 23 12.88 3.20 4.93
N ASP A 24 13.80 2.89 5.82
CA ASP A 24 15.23 2.89 5.51
C ASP A 24 15.73 1.50 5.15
N HIS A 25 14.83 0.56 5.02
CA HIS A 25 15.12 -0.82 4.63
C HIS A 25 13.95 -1.33 3.79
N ALA A 26 14.15 -2.44 3.12
CA ALA A 26 13.09 -3.01 2.28
C ALA A 26 11.90 -3.41 3.15
N PRO A 27 10.72 -2.81 2.95
CA PRO A 27 9.55 -3.14 3.74
C PRO A 27 8.90 -4.43 3.27
N PRO A 28 8.10 -5.05 4.13
CA PRO A 28 7.25 -6.13 3.66
C PRO A 28 6.20 -5.56 2.70
N VAL A 29 6.04 -6.19 1.56
CA VAL A 29 5.10 -5.74 0.55
C VAL A 29 4.02 -6.80 0.39
N PRO A 30 2.74 -6.42 0.49
CA PRO A 30 1.67 -7.39 0.31
C PRO A 30 1.61 -7.88 -1.13
N ARG A 31 1.08 -9.06 -1.31
CA ARG A 31 0.98 -9.69 -2.62
C ARG A 31 -0.39 -9.46 -3.22
N ILE A 32 -0.44 -9.54 -4.54
CA ILE A 32 -1.73 -9.46 -5.25
C ILE A 32 -2.64 -10.56 -4.74
N GLY A 33 -3.87 -10.20 -4.43
CA GLY A 33 -4.86 -11.12 -3.91
C GLY A 33 -4.97 -11.13 -2.40
N GLU A 34 -3.96 -10.60 -1.71
CA GLU A 34 -4.02 -10.48 -0.26
C GLU A 34 -4.83 -9.24 0.13
N THR A 35 -5.21 -9.19 1.38
CA THR A 35 -5.89 -8.02 1.93
C THR A 35 -5.03 -7.37 2.97
N VAL A 36 -5.17 -6.05 3.09
CA VAL A 36 -4.47 -5.28 4.11
C VAL A 36 -5.48 -4.47 4.89
N GLY A 37 -5.19 -4.26 6.15
CA GLY A 37 -5.94 -3.36 7.00
C GLY A 37 -5.01 -2.30 7.53
N PHE A 38 -5.57 -1.19 7.96
CA PHE A 38 -4.80 -0.11 8.55
C PHE A 38 -5.40 0.22 9.91
N GLU A 39 -4.55 0.60 10.84
CA GLU A 39 -5.01 1.01 12.15
C GLU A 39 -5.75 2.34 12.11
N TYR A 40 -5.55 3.08 11.02
CA TYR A 40 -6.26 4.34 10.84
C TYR A 40 -7.71 4.07 10.50
N ASP A 41 -8.55 4.97 10.94
CA ASP A 41 -9.97 4.88 10.67
C ASP A 41 -10.28 5.47 9.30
N PHE A 42 -10.45 4.59 8.33
CA PHE A 42 -10.89 5.00 7.00
C PHE A 42 -12.39 4.81 6.82
N GLY A 43 -13.09 4.63 7.93
CA GLY A 43 -14.51 4.37 7.91
C GLY A 43 -14.83 2.93 8.27
N ASP A 44 -15.75 2.74 9.16
CA ASP A 44 -16.11 1.41 9.65
C ASP A 44 -16.77 0.54 8.58
N LYS A 45 -17.11 1.13 7.47
CA LYS A 45 -17.80 0.41 6.40
C LYS A 45 -16.90 -0.46 5.57
N TYR A 46 -15.58 -0.37 5.74
CA TYR A 46 -14.65 -1.15 4.95
C TYR A 46 -14.11 -2.31 5.76
N ARG A 47 -13.98 -3.45 5.09
CA ARG A 47 -13.44 -4.65 5.72
C ARG A 47 -11.96 -4.84 5.42
N GLY A 48 -11.37 -3.89 4.78
CA GLY A 48 -9.99 -3.98 4.38
C GLY A 48 -9.86 -3.65 2.91
N PHE A 49 -8.67 -3.81 2.42
CA PHE A 49 -8.36 -3.42 1.06
C PHE A 49 -7.71 -4.61 0.37
N LYS A 50 -8.22 -4.98 -0.79
CA LYS A 50 -7.67 -6.09 -1.55
C LYS A 50 -6.59 -5.58 -2.47
N ILE A 51 -5.45 -6.22 -2.46
CA ILE A 51 -4.31 -5.84 -3.30
C ILE A 51 -4.56 -6.33 -4.71
N ILE A 52 -4.56 -5.42 -5.68
CA ILE A 52 -4.79 -5.78 -7.06
C ILE A 52 -3.60 -5.52 -7.97
N LYS A 53 -2.68 -4.67 -7.55
CA LYS A 53 -1.49 -4.38 -8.36
C LYS A 53 -0.37 -3.89 -7.46
N VAL A 54 0.84 -4.31 -7.77
CA VAL A 54 2.03 -3.82 -7.08
C VAL A 54 3.02 -3.39 -8.16
N ASN A 55 3.54 -2.19 -8.02
CA ASN A 55 4.50 -1.64 -8.96
C ASN A 55 5.71 -1.12 -8.20
N TYR A 56 6.89 -1.46 -8.69
CA TYR A 56 8.16 -1.00 -8.13
C TYR A 56 8.82 -0.05 -9.10
N ASP A 57 9.14 1.15 -8.64
CA ASP A 57 9.91 2.11 -9.41
C ASP A 57 11.25 2.29 -8.74
N TYR A 58 12.30 1.92 -9.43
CA TYR A 58 13.65 2.02 -8.92
C TYR A 58 14.29 3.32 -9.36
N PRO A 59 15.13 3.91 -8.51
CA PRO A 59 15.82 5.12 -8.88
C PRO A 59 16.88 4.84 -9.94
N ASP A 60 17.34 5.91 -10.57
CA ASP A 60 18.47 5.83 -11.49
C ASP A 60 19.68 5.25 -10.75
N PRO A 61 20.34 4.23 -11.30
CA PRO A 61 21.50 3.66 -10.63
C PRO A 61 22.64 4.64 -10.40
N GLU A 62 22.64 5.75 -11.10
CA GLU A 62 23.65 6.79 -10.90
C GLU A 62 23.31 7.76 -9.76
N ASP A 63 22.09 7.72 -9.25
CA ASP A 63 21.70 8.54 -8.12
C ASP A 63 22.26 7.94 -6.85
N SER A 64 22.95 8.78 -6.07
CA SER A 64 23.50 8.31 -4.81
C SER A 64 22.48 8.25 -3.69
N ASP A 65 21.40 9.02 -3.81
CA ASP A 65 20.33 9.08 -2.81
C ASP A 65 19.01 8.68 -3.43
N GLY A 66 18.92 7.42 -3.83
CA GLY A 66 17.74 6.96 -4.51
C GLY A 66 16.61 6.55 -3.56
N ILE A 67 15.40 6.67 -4.06
CA ILE A 67 14.22 6.20 -3.34
C ILE A 67 13.52 5.18 -4.23
N VAL A 68 13.31 3.99 -3.68
CA VAL A 68 12.50 2.97 -4.34
C VAL A 68 11.05 3.26 -4.00
N MET A 69 10.25 3.53 -5.01
CA MET A 69 8.83 3.78 -4.82
C MET A 69 8.06 2.50 -5.04
N ILE A 70 7.33 2.07 -4.05
CA ILE A 70 6.51 0.86 -4.14
C ILE A 70 5.07 1.31 -4.09
N ASP A 71 4.40 1.19 -5.23
CA ASP A 71 3.02 1.64 -5.36
C ASP A 71 2.11 0.43 -5.36
N VAL A 72 1.23 0.37 -4.38
CA VAL A 72 0.30 -0.73 -4.22
C VAL A 72 -1.10 -0.20 -4.49
N MET A 73 -1.74 -0.75 -5.51
CA MET A 73 -3.10 -0.39 -5.84
C MET A 73 -4.05 -1.35 -5.15
N VAL A 74 -5.03 -0.81 -4.48
CA VAL A 74 -5.97 -1.60 -3.70
C VAL A 74 -7.39 -1.34 -4.16
N GLU A 75 -8.20 -2.36 -4.03
CA GLU A 75 -9.62 -2.27 -4.25
C GLU A 75 -10.29 -2.17 -2.91
N VAL A 76 -11.13 -1.16 -2.74
CA VAL A 76 -11.85 -0.97 -1.50
C VAL A 76 -12.89 -2.07 -1.38
N ASN A 77 -12.84 -2.78 -0.27
CA ASN A 77 -13.87 -3.78 0.03
C ASN A 77 -15.09 -3.05 0.58
N THR A 78 -16.11 -2.93 -0.25
CA THR A 78 -17.31 -2.20 0.12
C THR A 78 -18.30 -3.03 0.95
N ASP A 79 -18.02 -4.31 1.11
CA ASP A 79 -18.86 -5.12 1.95
C ASP A 79 -18.74 -4.66 3.39
N LYS A 80 -19.85 -4.42 4.03
CA LYS A 80 -19.83 -4.02 5.41
C LYS A 80 -19.33 -5.16 6.27
N ARG A 81 -18.62 -4.79 7.33
CA ARG A 81 -18.21 -5.77 8.31
C ARG A 81 -19.45 -6.32 8.99
N GLU A 82 -19.61 -7.62 8.89
CA GLU A 82 -20.72 -8.26 9.55
C GLU A 82 -20.37 -8.56 10.98
N GLU A 83 -21.38 -8.50 11.83
CA GLU A 83 -21.20 -8.80 13.23
C GLU A 83 -20.75 -10.23 13.41
N GLY A 84 -19.74 -10.42 14.24
CA GLY A 84 -19.19 -11.74 14.48
C GLY A 84 -18.26 -12.24 13.42
N ASN A 85 -18.02 -11.45 12.39
CA ASN A 85 -17.16 -11.84 11.29
C ASN A 85 -15.78 -11.24 11.51
N ALA A 86 -14.81 -12.08 11.74
CA ALA A 86 -13.43 -11.66 11.94
C ALA A 86 -12.64 -11.91 10.66
N TRP A 87 -11.57 -11.19 10.52
CA TRP A 87 -10.77 -11.31 9.34
C TRP A 87 -9.28 -11.24 9.59
#